data_073026fcb775be3e6d4671e891dfbe93
#
_entry.id   073026fcb775be3e6d4671e891dfbe93
#
_cell.length_a   1.000
_cell.length_b   1.000
_cell.length_c   1.000
_cell.angle_alpha   90.00
_cell.angle_beta   90.00
_cell.angle_gamma   90.00
#
_symmetry.space_group_name_H-M   'P 1'
#
loop_
_entity.id
_entity.type
_entity.pdbx_description
1 polymer ?
#
loop_
_entity_poly.entity_id
_entity_poly.type
_entity_poly.pdbx_seq_one_letter_code
_entity_poly.pdbx_strand_id
1 'polypeptide(L)'
;MPEGPEIRRAADTLEAAIKGKPLTDVWFGMPPLSGFAADLVGQRVENIETRGKALLTHFSGGLTLYSHNQLYGVWRVVDAGEIPQTNRVLRVRLQAMDKAILLYSASDIALLTPEQLAQHPFLQRVGPDVLDMTLTAAQVKARLLSPRFRRRQFSGLLLDQAFLAGLGNYLRVEILWQSALAPQHNASGLSEAQLDVLSQALLDIPRLSYQTRGVVDEKKHHGALFRFKVFHRAGEPCERCGGIIEKTTMSSRPFYWCPACQR
;
A
#
# COMPACT_ATOMS: atom_id res chain seq x y z
N MET A 1 9.00 -5.02 -0.70
CA MET A 1 7.72 -4.90 -1.42
C MET A 1 7.05 -3.65 -0.93
N PRO A 2 6.58 -2.78 -1.77
CA PRO A 2 5.82 -1.61 -1.34
C PRO A 2 4.49 -2.04 -0.70
N GLU A 3 4.11 -1.33 0.37
CA GLU A 3 2.84 -1.50 1.06
C GLU A 3 1.94 -0.29 0.80
N GLY A 4 0.76 -0.21 1.42
CA GLY A 4 -0.19 0.88 1.20
C GLY A 4 0.44 2.28 1.24
N PRO A 5 1.23 2.63 2.27
CA PRO A 5 1.88 3.94 2.35
C PRO A 5 2.76 4.28 1.15
N GLU A 6 3.56 3.33 0.66
CA GLU A 6 4.44 3.55 -0.50
C GLU A 6 3.62 3.70 -1.78
N ILE A 7 2.58 2.90 -1.97
CA ILE A 7 1.70 2.99 -3.14
C ILE A 7 0.95 4.32 -3.13
N ARG A 8 0.47 4.78 -1.98
CA ARG A 8 -0.22 6.07 -1.89
C ARG A 8 0.72 7.24 -2.20
N ARG A 9 1.94 7.26 -1.66
CA ARG A 9 2.93 8.28 -2.00
C ARG A 9 3.28 8.27 -3.49
N ALA A 10 3.39 7.08 -4.09
CA ALA A 10 3.60 6.98 -5.54
C ALA A 10 2.42 7.62 -6.28
N ALA A 11 1.17 7.30 -5.91
CA ALA A 11 -0.02 7.89 -6.53
C ALA A 11 -0.02 9.41 -6.42
N ASP A 12 0.30 9.98 -5.26
CA ASP A 12 0.36 11.42 -5.05
C ASP A 12 1.40 12.08 -5.97
N THR A 13 2.58 11.45 -6.11
CA THR A 13 3.66 11.95 -6.98
C THR A 13 3.26 11.89 -8.47
N LEU A 14 2.63 10.80 -8.89
CA LEU A 14 2.13 10.64 -10.26
C LEU A 14 1.02 11.63 -10.58
N GLU A 15 0.07 11.79 -9.66
CA GLU A 15 -1.04 12.73 -9.81
C GLU A 15 -0.52 14.17 -9.95
N ALA A 16 0.41 14.59 -9.10
CA ALA A 16 1.03 15.91 -9.19
C ALA A 16 1.72 16.18 -10.54
N ALA A 17 2.25 15.13 -11.19
CA ALA A 17 2.93 15.26 -12.47
C ALA A 17 1.99 15.49 -13.66
N ILE A 18 0.86 14.77 -13.75
CA ILE A 18 0.06 14.72 -15.00
C ILE A 18 -1.43 15.03 -14.84
N LYS A 19 -1.96 15.16 -13.61
CA LYS A 19 -3.38 15.42 -13.40
C LYS A 19 -3.87 16.66 -14.14
N GLY A 20 -5.00 16.54 -14.81
CA GLY A 20 -5.68 17.62 -15.53
C GLY A 20 -4.99 18.06 -16.83
N LYS A 21 -3.82 17.50 -17.16
CA LYS A 21 -3.09 17.80 -18.40
C LYS A 21 -3.54 16.85 -19.52
N PRO A 22 -3.71 17.33 -20.77
CA PRO A 22 -3.94 16.45 -21.90
C PRO A 22 -2.75 15.52 -22.14
N LEU A 23 -3.03 14.24 -22.39
CA LEU A 23 -2.00 13.28 -22.77
C LEU A 23 -1.58 13.54 -24.22
N THR A 24 -0.30 13.72 -24.45
CA THR A 24 0.30 13.94 -25.76
C THR A 24 0.85 12.66 -26.39
N ASP A 25 1.16 11.66 -25.55
CA ASP A 25 1.61 10.35 -26.01
C ASP A 25 1.21 9.29 -24.97
N VAL A 26 0.78 8.14 -25.45
CA VAL A 26 0.40 6.97 -24.66
C VAL A 26 1.01 5.73 -25.29
N TRP A 27 1.64 4.91 -24.48
CA TRP A 27 2.21 3.66 -24.94
C TRP A 27 1.99 2.53 -23.93
N PHE A 28 1.64 1.36 -24.43
CA PHE A 28 1.48 0.13 -23.66
C PHE A 28 2.36 -0.98 -24.23
N GLY A 29 3.23 -1.55 -23.38
CA GLY A 29 4.08 -2.70 -23.72
C GLY A 29 3.37 -4.05 -23.62
N MET A 30 2.07 -4.07 -23.44
CA MET A 30 1.25 -5.27 -23.34
C MET A 30 0.26 -5.33 -24.51
N PRO A 31 0.32 -6.38 -25.38
CA PRO A 31 -0.50 -6.45 -26.58
C PRO A 31 -2.00 -6.20 -26.38
N PRO A 32 -2.64 -6.72 -25.29
CA PRO A 32 -4.06 -6.47 -25.07
C PRO A 32 -4.42 -4.99 -24.85
N LEU A 33 -3.46 -4.16 -24.43
CA LEU A 33 -3.68 -2.74 -24.14
C LEU A 33 -3.25 -1.82 -25.27
N SER A 34 -2.39 -2.27 -26.16
CA SER A 34 -1.75 -1.41 -27.19
C SER A 34 -2.78 -0.76 -28.14
N GLY A 35 -3.91 -1.42 -28.41
CA GLY A 35 -4.99 -0.88 -29.24
C GLY A 35 -5.70 0.34 -28.65
N PHE A 36 -5.65 0.54 -27.34
CA PHE A 36 -6.30 1.67 -26.67
C PHE A 36 -5.43 2.94 -26.59
N ALA A 37 -4.16 2.85 -26.96
CA ALA A 37 -3.22 3.96 -26.79
C ALA A 37 -3.67 5.22 -27.53
N ALA A 38 -4.13 5.07 -28.78
CA ALA A 38 -4.60 6.18 -29.60
C ALA A 38 -5.86 6.85 -29.01
N ASP A 39 -6.77 6.08 -28.43
CA ASP A 39 -8.01 6.59 -27.84
C ASP A 39 -7.79 7.42 -26.57
N LEU A 40 -6.67 7.21 -25.89
CA LEU A 40 -6.30 7.94 -24.68
C LEU A 40 -5.52 9.23 -24.97
N VAL A 41 -4.94 9.39 -26.16
CA VAL A 41 -4.28 10.65 -26.55
C VAL A 41 -5.31 11.78 -26.60
N GLY A 42 -4.98 12.92 -26.00
CA GLY A 42 -5.89 14.07 -25.84
C GLY A 42 -6.78 14.00 -24.60
N GLN A 43 -7.00 12.82 -24.04
CA GLN A 43 -7.71 12.70 -22.75
C GLN A 43 -6.86 13.24 -21.60
N ARG A 44 -7.49 13.47 -20.46
CA ARG A 44 -6.84 13.93 -19.21
C ARG A 44 -6.90 12.83 -18.18
N VAL A 45 -5.87 12.79 -17.32
CA VAL A 45 -5.98 12.04 -16.06
C VAL A 45 -6.75 12.92 -15.07
N GLU A 46 -7.89 12.44 -14.61
CA GLU A 46 -8.75 13.18 -13.69
C GLU A 46 -8.27 13.05 -12.24
N ASN A 47 -7.94 11.83 -11.82
CA ASN A 47 -7.32 11.55 -10.54
C ASN A 47 -6.57 10.22 -10.58
N ILE A 48 -5.71 10.02 -9.58
CA ILE A 48 -5.02 8.76 -9.33
C ILE A 48 -5.28 8.38 -7.88
N GLU A 49 -6.05 7.33 -7.66
CA GLU A 49 -6.39 6.84 -6.33
C GLU A 49 -5.77 5.47 -6.04
N THR A 50 -5.80 5.07 -4.79
CA THR A 50 -5.34 3.76 -4.34
C THR A 50 -6.46 2.97 -3.68
N ARG A 51 -6.41 1.66 -3.85
CA ARG A 51 -7.22 0.68 -3.13
C ARG A 51 -6.28 -0.37 -2.55
N GLY A 52 -5.85 -0.15 -1.32
CA GLY A 52 -4.79 -0.92 -0.71
C GLY A 52 -3.48 -0.79 -1.49
N LYS A 53 -3.09 -1.84 -2.19
CA LYS A 53 -1.86 -1.88 -3.00
C LYS A 53 -2.10 -1.77 -4.50
N ALA A 54 -3.33 -1.59 -4.93
CA ALA A 54 -3.69 -1.28 -6.31
C ALA A 54 -3.72 0.24 -6.53
N LEU A 55 -3.36 0.65 -7.74
CA LEU A 55 -3.37 2.04 -8.18
C LEU A 55 -4.34 2.17 -9.35
N LEU A 56 -5.24 3.13 -9.28
CA LEU A 56 -6.30 3.39 -10.24
C LEU A 56 -6.10 4.76 -10.86
N THR A 57 -5.79 4.81 -12.16
CA THR A 57 -5.66 6.05 -12.93
C THR A 57 -6.92 6.26 -13.76
N HIS A 58 -7.71 7.27 -13.41
CA HIS A 58 -8.98 7.57 -14.06
C HIS A 58 -8.80 8.58 -15.18
N PHE A 59 -9.33 8.24 -16.38
CA PHE A 59 -9.27 9.10 -17.55
C PHE A 59 -10.60 9.80 -17.80
N SER A 60 -10.55 10.99 -18.39
CA SER A 60 -11.72 11.81 -18.70
C SER A 60 -12.74 11.15 -19.65
N GLY A 61 -12.33 10.16 -20.42
CA GLY A 61 -13.20 9.33 -21.26
C GLY A 61 -13.91 8.18 -20.53
N GLY A 62 -13.76 8.09 -19.19
CA GLY A 62 -14.46 7.10 -18.36
C GLY A 62 -13.69 5.78 -18.14
N LEU A 63 -12.61 5.53 -18.87
CA LEU A 63 -11.74 4.36 -18.62
C LEU A 63 -10.88 4.56 -17.37
N THR A 64 -10.52 3.45 -16.74
CA THR A 64 -9.59 3.42 -15.62
C THR A 64 -8.46 2.43 -15.88
N LEU A 65 -7.23 2.88 -15.75
CA LEU A 65 -6.05 2.00 -15.74
C LEU A 65 -5.87 1.46 -14.33
N TYR A 66 -6.12 0.17 -14.15
CA TYR A 66 -5.78 -0.59 -12.95
C TYR A 66 -4.36 -1.08 -13.05
N SER A 67 -3.57 -0.90 -12.00
CA SER A 67 -2.24 -1.52 -11.88
C SER A 67 -1.96 -1.98 -10.46
N HIS A 68 -1.26 -3.10 -10.36
CA HIS A 68 -0.76 -3.61 -9.08
C HIS A 68 0.73 -3.91 -9.23
N ASN A 69 1.54 -3.27 -8.39
CA ASN A 69 3.01 -3.38 -8.51
C ASN A 69 3.55 -4.78 -8.19
N GLN A 70 2.78 -5.57 -7.43
CA GLN A 70 3.24 -6.88 -6.94
C GLN A 70 4.64 -6.78 -6.30
N LEU A 71 5.62 -7.58 -6.78
CA LEU A 71 6.99 -7.59 -6.24
C LEU A 71 7.92 -6.63 -6.98
N TYR A 72 7.72 -6.43 -8.28
CA TYR A 72 8.71 -5.83 -9.18
C TYR A 72 8.26 -4.54 -9.84
N GLY A 73 6.97 -4.23 -9.81
CA GLY A 73 6.41 -3.03 -10.43
C GLY A 73 6.96 -1.76 -9.79
N VAL A 74 7.35 -0.79 -10.61
CA VAL A 74 7.85 0.51 -10.17
C VAL A 74 7.30 1.59 -11.09
N TRP A 75 6.68 2.60 -10.50
CA TRP A 75 6.33 3.85 -11.15
C TRP A 75 7.45 4.87 -11.07
N ARG A 76 7.64 5.65 -12.14
CA ARG A 76 8.57 6.77 -12.20
C ARG A 76 7.93 7.98 -12.85
N VAL A 77 8.29 9.16 -12.40
CA VAL A 77 8.00 10.43 -13.06
C VAL A 77 9.29 10.90 -13.73
N VAL A 78 9.19 11.31 -14.98
CA VAL A 78 10.32 11.82 -15.79
C VAL A 78 9.88 13.03 -16.58
N ASP A 79 10.82 13.77 -17.17
CA ASP A 79 10.50 14.81 -18.13
C ASP A 79 9.95 14.19 -19.43
N ALA A 80 9.10 14.95 -20.14
CA ALA A 80 8.53 14.49 -21.39
C ALA A 80 9.63 14.15 -22.41
N GLY A 81 9.52 12.96 -23.03
CA GLY A 81 10.52 12.46 -23.96
C GLY A 81 11.73 11.78 -23.32
N GLU A 82 11.89 11.86 -22.01
CA GLU A 82 12.97 11.17 -21.32
C GLU A 82 12.74 9.65 -21.30
N ILE A 83 13.78 8.89 -21.62
CA ILE A 83 13.80 7.42 -21.56
C ILE A 83 14.90 7.02 -20.56
N PRO A 84 14.55 6.71 -19.31
CA PRO A 84 15.53 6.28 -18.32
C PRO A 84 16.29 5.03 -18.74
N GLN A 85 17.59 5.01 -18.54
CA GLN A 85 18.39 3.80 -18.71
C GLN A 85 18.10 2.84 -17.54
N THR A 86 17.58 1.66 -17.85
CA THR A 86 17.22 0.64 -16.86
C THR A 86 17.10 -0.72 -17.51
N ASN A 87 17.40 -1.77 -16.75
CA ASN A 87 17.16 -3.16 -17.17
C ASN A 87 15.70 -3.60 -16.96
N ARG A 88 14.82 -2.69 -16.49
CA ARG A 88 13.41 -2.98 -16.27
C ARG A 88 12.61 -2.87 -17.56
N VAL A 89 11.61 -3.72 -17.71
CA VAL A 89 10.72 -3.70 -18.87
C VAL A 89 9.66 -2.63 -18.68
N LEU A 90 9.61 -1.65 -19.59
CA LEU A 90 8.53 -0.66 -19.62
C LEU A 90 7.19 -1.35 -19.95
N ARG A 91 6.15 -0.99 -19.23
CA ARG A 91 4.79 -1.52 -19.42
C ARG A 91 3.79 -0.46 -19.81
N VAL A 92 3.89 0.72 -19.21
CA VAL A 92 2.99 1.85 -19.48
C VAL A 92 3.81 3.13 -19.55
N ARG A 93 3.51 3.98 -20.53
CA ARG A 93 3.90 5.38 -20.59
C ARG A 93 2.66 6.24 -20.82
N LEU A 94 2.43 7.19 -19.92
CA LEU A 94 1.44 8.24 -20.09
C LEU A 94 2.19 9.57 -20.04
N GLN A 95 2.19 10.31 -21.13
CA GLN A 95 2.96 11.55 -21.27
C GLN A 95 2.03 12.74 -21.50
N ALA A 96 2.24 13.81 -20.73
CA ALA A 96 1.73 15.14 -20.97
C ALA A 96 2.81 16.00 -21.64
N MET A 97 2.57 17.32 -21.82
CA MET A 97 3.54 18.19 -22.49
C MET A 97 4.90 18.29 -21.79
N ASP A 98 4.92 18.27 -20.47
CA ASP A 98 6.11 18.53 -19.65
C ASP A 98 6.62 17.30 -18.88
N LYS A 99 5.76 16.38 -18.55
CA LYS A 99 6.08 15.21 -17.72
C LYS A 99 5.50 13.93 -18.32
N ALA A 100 6.14 12.82 -18.01
CA ALA A 100 5.62 11.48 -18.27
C ALA A 100 5.65 10.63 -17.00
N ILE A 101 4.68 9.74 -16.86
CA ILE A 101 4.69 8.69 -15.85
C ILE A 101 4.90 7.34 -16.52
N LEU A 102 5.79 6.54 -15.95
CA LEU A 102 6.27 5.29 -16.53
C LEU A 102 6.08 4.16 -15.50
N LEU A 103 5.44 3.08 -15.93
CA LEU A 103 5.34 1.85 -15.13
C LEU A 103 6.26 0.79 -15.70
N TYR A 104 7.14 0.27 -14.86
CA TYR A 104 8.08 -0.81 -15.20
C TYR A 104 7.75 -2.10 -14.46
N SER A 105 8.01 -3.23 -15.11
CA SER A 105 8.06 -4.59 -14.53
C SER A 105 6.80 -5.05 -13.78
N ALA A 106 5.68 -4.37 -13.91
CA ALA A 106 4.38 -4.84 -13.45
C ALA A 106 3.75 -5.77 -14.49
N SER A 107 3.01 -6.77 -14.02
CA SER A 107 2.30 -7.72 -14.88
C SER A 107 0.77 -7.69 -14.68
N ASP A 108 0.31 -7.17 -13.56
CA ASP A 108 -1.11 -7.05 -13.23
C ASP A 108 -1.58 -5.63 -13.61
N ILE A 109 -1.95 -5.47 -14.88
CA ILE A 109 -2.33 -4.19 -15.47
C ILE A 109 -3.57 -4.45 -16.36
N ALA A 110 -4.61 -3.65 -16.20
CA ALA A 110 -5.81 -3.70 -17.02
C ALA A 110 -6.36 -2.30 -17.27
N LEU A 111 -6.94 -2.09 -18.45
CA LEU A 111 -7.73 -0.91 -18.77
C LEU A 111 -9.20 -1.29 -18.72
N LEU A 112 -9.96 -0.65 -17.84
CA LEU A 112 -11.30 -1.10 -17.44
C LEU A 112 -12.33 -0.02 -17.70
N THR A 113 -13.51 -0.44 -18.20
CA THR A 113 -14.73 0.39 -18.17
C THR A 113 -15.26 0.51 -16.74
N PRO A 114 -16.16 1.47 -16.44
CA PRO A 114 -16.79 1.57 -15.13
C PRO A 114 -17.44 0.25 -14.66
N GLU A 115 -18.09 -0.48 -15.56
CA GLU A 115 -18.73 -1.77 -15.28
C GLU A 115 -17.69 -2.85 -14.94
N GLN A 116 -16.60 -2.92 -15.70
CA GLN A 116 -15.51 -3.85 -15.47
C GLN A 116 -14.77 -3.52 -14.16
N LEU A 117 -14.58 -2.23 -13.86
CA LEU A 117 -13.98 -1.79 -12.61
C LEU A 117 -14.80 -2.22 -11.41
N ALA A 118 -16.14 -2.04 -11.47
CA ALA A 118 -17.06 -2.46 -10.41
C ALA A 118 -17.07 -3.98 -10.18
N GLN A 119 -16.75 -4.77 -11.21
CA GLN A 119 -16.70 -6.24 -11.15
C GLN A 119 -15.30 -6.81 -10.97
N HIS A 120 -14.28 -5.97 -10.84
CA HIS A 120 -12.90 -6.45 -10.74
C HIS A 120 -12.70 -7.30 -9.46
N PRO A 121 -12.20 -8.55 -9.57
CA PRO A 121 -12.18 -9.51 -8.45
C PRO A 121 -11.40 -9.01 -7.23
N PHE A 122 -10.28 -8.31 -7.43
CA PHE A 122 -9.51 -7.73 -6.34
C PHE A 122 -10.30 -6.60 -5.65
N LEU A 123 -10.87 -5.68 -6.43
CA LEU A 123 -11.58 -4.50 -5.92
C LEU A 123 -12.87 -4.86 -5.18
N GLN A 124 -13.53 -5.94 -5.59
CA GLN A 124 -14.71 -6.47 -4.87
C GLN A 124 -14.35 -7.11 -3.53
N ARG A 125 -13.17 -7.71 -3.40
CA ARG A 125 -12.75 -8.43 -2.19
C ARG A 125 -11.98 -7.59 -1.20
N VAL A 126 -11.38 -6.49 -1.66
CA VAL A 126 -10.53 -5.65 -0.82
C VAL A 126 -11.36 -5.02 0.31
N GLY A 127 -10.82 -5.08 1.52
CA GLY A 127 -11.41 -4.48 2.71
C GLY A 127 -11.19 -2.97 2.78
N PRO A 128 -11.63 -2.32 3.86
CA PRO A 128 -11.37 -0.90 4.10
C PRO A 128 -9.88 -0.60 4.05
N ASP A 129 -9.51 0.51 3.42
CA ASP A 129 -8.12 0.96 3.30
C ASP A 129 -7.67 1.64 4.61
N VAL A 130 -6.54 1.22 5.16
CA VAL A 130 -5.99 1.78 6.41
C VAL A 130 -5.58 3.26 6.28
N LEU A 131 -5.40 3.74 5.05
CA LEU A 131 -5.10 5.15 4.76
C LEU A 131 -6.36 6.00 4.52
N ASP A 132 -7.54 5.39 4.46
CA ASP A 132 -8.79 6.15 4.45
C ASP A 132 -8.96 6.85 5.80
N MET A 133 -8.89 8.19 5.78
CA MET A 133 -8.98 9.00 6.99
C MET A 133 -10.37 8.98 7.63
N THR A 134 -11.37 8.49 6.93
CA THR A 134 -12.74 8.32 7.47
C THR A 134 -12.90 7.01 8.25
N LEU A 135 -11.98 6.05 8.05
CA LEU A 135 -11.99 4.78 8.80
C LEU A 135 -11.56 5.02 10.25
N THR A 136 -12.44 4.67 11.19
CA THR A 136 -12.22 4.86 12.62
C THR A 136 -11.73 3.60 13.32
N ALA A 137 -11.06 3.75 14.47
CA ALA A 137 -10.63 2.62 15.30
C ALA A 137 -11.82 1.78 15.79
N ALA A 138 -12.98 2.39 16.06
CA ALA A 138 -14.20 1.67 16.43
C ALA A 138 -14.69 0.75 15.29
N GLN A 139 -14.64 1.21 14.06
CA GLN A 139 -14.99 0.40 12.89
C GLN A 139 -13.99 -0.75 12.67
N VAL A 140 -12.70 -0.50 12.87
CA VAL A 140 -11.64 -1.54 12.82
C VAL A 140 -11.86 -2.59 13.91
N LYS A 141 -12.18 -2.17 15.14
CA LYS A 141 -12.50 -3.07 16.26
C LYS A 141 -13.71 -3.94 15.95
N ALA A 142 -14.79 -3.34 15.46
CA ALA A 142 -15.97 -4.08 15.04
C ALA A 142 -15.65 -5.13 13.97
N ARG A 143 -14.77 -4.79 13.01
CA ARG A 143 -14.32 -5.71 11.98
C ARG A 143 -13.45 -6.85 12.52
N LEU A 144 -12.51 -6.56 13.43
CA LEU A 144 -11.72 -7.57 14.15
C LEU A 144 -12.61 -8.61 14.84
N LEU A 145 -13.69 -8.15 15.48
CA LEU A 145 -14.62 -8.99 16.24
C LEU A 145 -15.70 -9.66 15.39
N SER A 146 -15.75 -9.35 14.08
CA SER A 146 -16.75 -9.97 13.20
C SER A 146 -16.56 -11.49 13.09
N PRO A 147 -17.61 -12.27 12.82
CA PRO A 147 -17.51 -13.73 12.70
C PRO A 147 -16.47 -14.22 11.71
N ARG A 148 -16.24 -13.47 10.65
CA ARG A 148 -15.27 -13.78 9.60
C ARG A 148 -13.82 -13.71 10.07
N PHE A 149 -13.49 -12.81 11.00
CA PHE A 149 -12.10 -12.48 11.33
C PHE A 149 -11.68 -12.79 12.77
N ARG A 150 -12.60 -12.81 13.71
CA ARG A 150 -12.31 -12.83 15.15
C ARG A 150 -11.46 -14.01 15.66
N ARG A 151 -11.47 -15.14 14.95
CA ARG A 151 -10.72 -16.36 15.33
C ARG A 151 -9.45 -16.55 14.52
N ARG A 152 -9.16 -15.67 13.59
CA ARG A 152 -7.97 -15.78 12.74
C ARG A 152 -6.75 -15.23 13.45
N GLN A 153 -5.65 -15.96 13.41
CA GLN A 153 -4.38 -15.51 13.99
C GLN A 153 -3.87 -14.26 13.27
N PHE A 154 -3.33 -13.30 14.04
CA PHE A 154 -2.86 -12.03 13.49
C PHE A 154 -1.71 -12.20 12.50
N SER A 155 -0.88 -13.25 12.66
CA SER A 155 0.20 -13.55 11.71
C SER A 155 -0.27 -13.65 10.25
N GLY A 156 -1.45 -14.21 10.00
CA GLY A 156 -2.05 -14.30 8.66
C GLY A 156 -3.09 -13.22 8.39
N LEU A 157 -3.91 -12.87 9.39
CA LEU A 157 -4.99 -11.90 9.24
C LEU A 157 -4.49 -10.54 8.76
N LEU A 158 -3.38 -10.04 9.32
CA LEU A 158 -2.85 -8.72 8.97
C LEU A 158 -2.18 -8.66 7.58
N LEU A 159 -2.06 -9.78 6.88
CA LEU A 159 -1.65 -9.83 5.48
C LEU A 159 -2.83 -9.94 4.51
N ASP A 160 -4.03 -10.24 5.02
CA ASP A 160 -5.23 -10.41 4.20
C ASP A 160 -5.82 -9.06 3.80
N GLN A 161 -5.72 -8.73 2.51
CA GLN A 161 -6.26 -7.47 1.98
C GLN A 161 -7.79 -7.39 2.06
N ALA A 162 -8.48 -8.52 2.24
CA ALA A 162 -9.92 -8.54 2.50
C ALA A 162 -10.27 -8.14 3.94
N PHE A 163 -9.32 -8.24 4.87
CA PHE A 163 -9.49 -7.73 6.23
C PHE A 163 -9.31 -6.21 6.26
N LEU A 164 -8.10 -5.74 6.01
CA LEU A 164 -7.76 -4.32 5.87
C LEU A 164 -6.79 -4.16 4.70
N ALA A 165 -7.14 -3.28 3.78
CA ALA A 165 -6.32 -3.02 2.61
C ALA A 165 -5.11 -2.15 2.95
N GLY A 166 -3.98 -2.41 2.28
CA GLY A 166 -2.76 -1.63 2.41
C GLY A 166 -1.73 -2.21 3.36
N LEU A 167 -2.11 -3.10 4.27
CA LEU A 167 -1.18 -3.77 5.17
C LEU A 167 -0.27 -4.74 4.43
N GLY A 168 0.97 -4.83 4.86
CA GLY A 168 1.94 -5.80 4.38
C GLY A 168 2.84 -6.28 5.49
N ASN A 169 4.02 -6.77 5.13
CA ASN A 169 4.86 -7.47 6.09
C ASN A 169 5.48 -6.54 7.13
N TYR A 170 5.99 -5.36 6.74
CA TYR A 170 6.58 -4.46 7.73
C TYR A 170 5.51 -3.84 8.63
N LEU A 171 4.37 -3.44 8.07
CA LEU A 171 3.26 -2.91 8.87
C LEU A 171 2.74 -3.96 9.85
N ARG A 172 2.60 -5.21 9.42
CA ARG A 172 2.17 -6.32 10.30
C ARG A 172 3.04 -6.43 11.55
N VAL A 173 4.36 -6.49 11.38
CA VAL A 173 5.26 -6.69 12.52
C VAL A 173 5.36 -5.44 13.41
N GLU A 174 5.35 -4.25 12.83
CA GLU A 174 5.38 -3.00 13.58
C GLU A 174 4.09 -2.77 14.38
N ILE A 175 2.91 -3.07 13.79
CA ILE A 175 1.62 -2.98 14.47
C ILE A 175 1.55 -3.94 15.66
N LEU A 176 1.98 -5.20 15.48
CA LEU A 176 1.97 -6.18 16.56
C LEU A 176 2.97 -5.83 17.67
N TRP A 177 4.14 -5.28 17.32
CA TRP A 177 5.08 -4.76 18.32
C TRP A 177 4.48 -3.57 19.08
N GLN A 178 3.87 -2.61 18.40
CA GLN A 178 3.23 -1.46 19.01
C GLN A 178 2.14 -1.88 20.01
N SER A 179 1.38 -2.91 19.65
CA SER A 179 0.27 -3.44 20.46
C SER A 179 0.72 -4.44 21.53
N ALA A 180 2.03 -4.75 21.61
CA ALA A 180 2.60 -5.74 22.53
C ALA A 180 1.97 -7.15 22.40
N LEU A 181 1.54 -7.52 21.20
CA LEU A 181 0.86 -8.78 20.92
C LEU A 181 1.74 -9.76 20.17
N ALA A 182 1.71 -11.01 20.61
CA ALA A 182 2.31 -12.12 19.88
C ALA A 182 1.48 -12.47 18.63
N PRO A 183 2.12 -12.98 17.56
CA PRO A 183 1.46 -13.18 16.26
C PRO A 183 0.40 -14.28 16.24
N GLN A 184 0.44 -15.21 17.18
CA GLN A 184 -0.52 -16.33 17.28
C GLN A 184 -1.85 -15.94 17.92
N HIS A 185 -1.96 -14.75 18.53
CA HIS A 185 -3.22 -14.28 19.07
C HIS A 185 -4.26 -14.02 17.98
N ASN A 186 -5.50 -14.01 18.39
CA ASN A 186 -6.67 -13.59 17.60
C ASN A 186 -7.56 -12.65 18.42
N ALA A 187 -8.48 -11.97 17.75
CA ALA A 187 -9.31 -10.95 18.41
C ALA A 187 -10.21 -11.52 19.50
N SER A 188 -10.69 -12.77 19.39
CA SER A 188 -11.56 -13.39 20.40
C SER A 188 -10.88 -13.59 21.75
N GLY A 189 -9.56 -13.68 21.79
CA GLY A 189 -8.78 -13.91 23.01
C GLY A 189 -8.28 -12.63 23.67
N LEU A 190 -8.55 -11.45 23.11
CA LEU A 190 -8.07 -10.17 23.62
C LEU A 190 -9.05 -9.52 24.59
N SER A 191 -8.51 -8.81 25.58
CA SER A 191 -9.29 -7.89 26.40
C SER A 191 -9.76 -6.67 25.59
N GLU A 192 -10.76 -5.94 26.09
CA GLU A 192 -11.21 -4.69 25.50
C GLU A 192 -10.06 -3.68 25.32
N ALA A 193 -9.22 -3.53 26.33
CA ALA A 193 -8.07 -2.62 26.27
C ALA A 193 -7.06 -3.04 25.18
N GLN A 194 -6.78 -4.32 25.03
CA GLN A 194 -5.90 -4.81 23.95
C GLN A 194 -6.51 -4.60 22.56
N LEU A 195 -7.84 -4.80 22.42
CA LEU A 195 -8.56 -4.54 21.19
C LEU A 195 -8.52 -3.05 20.82
N ASP A 196 -8.67 -2.15 21.78
CA ASP A 196 -8.59 -0.70 21.55
C ASP A 196 -7.20 -0.29 21.07
N VAL A 197 -6.15 -0.76 21.76
CA VAL A 197 -4.75 -0.49 21.37
C VAL A 197 -4.44 -1.04 19.97
N LEU A 198 -4.82 -2.27 19.66
CA LEU A 198 -4.60 -2.88 18.34
C LEU A 198 -5.36 -2.13 17.24
N SER A 199 -6.63 -1.80 17.48
CA SER A 199 -7.48 -1.10 16.52
C SER A 199 -6.93 0.28 16.18
N GLN A 200 -6.40 0.99 17.16
CA GLN A 200 -5.76 2.27 16.96
C GLN A 200 -4.42 2.12 16.22
N ALA A 201 -3.58 1.15 16.59
CA ALA A 201 -2.29 0.90 15.94
C ALA A 201 -2.45 0.49 14.46
N LEU A 202 -3.51 -0.23 14.12
CA LEU A 202 -3.85 -0.62 12.73
C LEU A 202 -4.09 0.58 11.81
N LEU A 203 -4.41 1.75 12.36
CA LEU A 203 -4.57 3.00 11.63
C LEU A 203 -3.37 3.93 11.78
N ASP A 204 -2.87 4.13 12.99
CA ASP A 204 -1.83 5.11 13.28
C ASP A 204 -0.49 4.76 12.62
N ILE A 205 -0.09 3.49 12.69
CA ILE A 205 1.22 3.07 12.14
C ILE A 205 1.28 3.24 10.62
N PRO A 206 0.29 2.76 9.81
CA PRO A 206 0.28 3.02 8.37
C PRO A 206 0.22 4.51 8.03
N ARG A 207 -0.60 5.28 8.73
CA ARG A 207 -0.76 6.73 8.51
C ARG A 207 0.52 7.48 8.83
N LEU A 208 1.18 7.16 9.93
CA LEU A 208 2.47 7.73 10.30
C LEU A 208 3.56 7.38 9.25
N SER A 209 3.59 6.13 8.78
CA SER A 209 4.49 5.72 7.71
C SER A 209 4.23 6.51 6.41
N TYR A 210 2.96 6.68 6.02
CA TYR A 210 2.61 7.48 4.86
C TYR A 210 3.05 8.93 4.99
N GLN A 211 2.83 9.53 6.15
CA GLN A 211 3.10 10.96 6.38
C GLN A 211 4.59 11.28 6.51
N THR A 212 5.39 10.37 7.07
CA THR A 212 6.74 10.74 7.51
C THR A 212 7.87 9.92 6.89
N ARG A 213 7.62 8.66 6.49
CA ARG A 213 8.69 7.80 6.02
C ARG A 213 9.22 8.22 4.65
N GLY A 214 10.49 8.68 4.63
CA GLY A 214 11.21 9.03 3.39
C GLY A 214 10.75 10.31 2.69
N VAL A 215 9.86 11.10 3.31
CA VAL A 215 9.35 12.36 2.73
C VAL A 215 9.57 13.56 3.64
N VAL A 216 9.92 13.35 4.91
CA VAL A 216 10.07 14.41 5.91
C VAL A 216 11.54 14.69 6.15
N ASP A 217 11.92 15.97 6.14
CA ASP A 217 13.21 16.44 6.67
C ASP A 217 13.16 16.31 8.19
N GLU A 218 13.81 15.28 8.72
CA GLU A 218 13.81 14.96 10.16
C GLU A 218 14.26 16.14 11.03
N LYS A 219 15.12 17.02 10.53
CA LYS A 219 15.62 18.20 11.27
C LYS A 219 14.56 19.28 11.44
N LYS A 220 13.56 19.30 10.57
CA LYS A 220 12.49 20.31 10.56
C LYS A 220 11.15 19.75 11.04
N HIS A 221 11.05 18.43 11.25
CA HIS A 221 9.80 17.82 11.67
C HIS A 221 9.63 17.92 13.18
N HIS A 222 8.53 18.51 13.61
CA HIS A 222 8.10 18.56 15.01
C HIS A 222 7.02 17.51 15.26
N GLY A 223 7.40 16.34 15.71
CA GLY A 223 6.46 15.25 16.00
C GLY A 223 7.07 13.86 15.87
N ALA A 224 6.23 12.85 16.00
CA ALA A 224 6.66 11.46 15.85
C ALA A 224 6.99 11.15 14.39
N LEU A 225 8.12 10.48 14.17
CA LEU A 225 8.53 9.96 12.87
C LEU A 225 8.35 8.45 12.85
N PHE A 226 7.96 7.91 11.70
CA PHE A 226 7.95 6.47 11.51
C PHE A 226 9.39 5.93 11.51
N ARG A 227 9.62 4.95 12.35
CA ARG A 227 10.88 4.18 12.41
C ARG A 227 10.57 2.72 12.63
N PHE A 228 11.36 1.83 12.04
CA PHE A 228 11.27 0.40 12.32
C PHE A 228 11.68 0.11 13.76
N LYS A 229 10.80 -0.54 14.50
CA LYS A 229 11.04 -1.00 15.87
C LYS A 229 11.51 -2.44 15.92
N VAL A 230 11.04 -3.27 14.99
CA VAL A 230 11.41 -4.68 14.90
C VAL A 230 11.78 -5.13 13.48
N PHE A 231 11.19 -4.53 12.43
CA PHE A 231 11.40 -4.96 11.07
C PHE A 231 12.86 -4.80 10.64
N HIS A 232 13.49 -5.90 10.19
CA HIS A 232 14.92 -6.00 9.85
C HIS A 232 15.89 -5.70 11.02
N ARG A 233 15.43 -5.80 12.29
CA ARG A 233 16.24 -5.52 13.48
C ARG A 233 16.51 -6.77 14.33
N ALA A 234 16.50 -7.96 13.75
CA ALA A 234 16.85 -9.19 14.45
C ALA A 234 18.26 -9.12 15.06
N GLY A 235 18.39 -9.51 16.32
CA GLY A 235 19.64 -9.46 17.08
C GLY A 235 19.86 -8.13 17.81
N GLU A 236 19.06 -7.09 17.53
CA GLU A 236 19.13 -5.80 18.25
C GLU A 236 18.26 -5.80 19.51
N PRO A 237 18.57 -4.96 20.50
CA PRO A 237 17.74 -4.80 21.69
C PRO A 237 16.42 -4.10 21.34
N CYS A 238 15.33 -4.61 21.92
CA CYS A 238 14.01 -3.99 21.83
C CYS A 238 14.01 -2.66 22.58
N GLU A 239 13.57 -1.59 21.95
CA GLU A 239 13.51 -0.25 22.54
C GLU A 239 12.58 -0.16 23.77
N ARG A 240 11.59 -1.07 23.88
CA ARG A 240 10.64 -1.09 25.01
C ARG A 240 11.17 -1.80 26.24
N CYS A 241 11.81 -2.96 26.07
CA CYS A 241 12.15 -3.84 27.21
C CYS A 241 13.61 -4.29 27.23
N GLY A 242 14.43 -3.94 26.25
CA GLY A 242 15.82 -4.39 26.13
C GLY A 242 16.00 -5.84 25.69
N GLY A 243 14.94 -6.64 25.62
CA GLY A 243 14.99 -8.02 25.12
C GLY A 243 15.44 -8.06 23.66
N ILE A 244 16.00 -9.18 23.22
CA ILE A 244 16.52 -9.32 21.86
C ILE A 244 15.37 -9.56 20.87
N ILE A 245 15.39 -8.78 19.79
CA ILE A 245 14.45 -8.96 18.66
C ILE A 245 14.82 -10.23 17.90
N GLU A 246 13.84 -11.07 17.69
CA GLU A 246 13.99 -12.34 16.98
C GLU A 246 13.38 -12.28 15.57
N LYS A 247 13.90 -13.14 14.70
CA LYS A 247 13.36 -13.38 13.35
C LYS A 247 12.91 -14.81 13.23
N THR A 248 11.72 -15.01 12.72
CA THR A 248 11.17 -16.32 12.36
C THR A 248 10.46 -16.23 11.00
N THR A 249 9.79 -17.30 10.60
CA THR A 249 8.94 -17.30 9.39
C THR A 249 7.50 -17.59 9.78
N MET A 250 6.58 -16.70 9.37
CA MET A 250 5.14 -16.86 9.58
C MET A 250 4.37 -16.47 8.33
N SER A 251 3.40 -17.31 7.93
CA SER A 251 2.63 -17.10 6.70
C SER A 251 3.54 -16.91 5.48
N SER A 252 4.57 -17.73 5.36
CA SER A 252 5.58 -17.75 4.30
C SER A 252 6.37 -16.43 4.15
N ARG A 253 6.44 -15.62 5.21
CA ARG A 253 7.19 -14.35 5.22
C ARG A 253 8.05 -14.21 6.45
N PRO A 254 9.20 -13.51 6.38
CA PRO A 254 9.99 -13.17 7.56
C PRO A 254 9.14 -12.41 8.58
N PHE A 255 9.18 -12.84 9.82
CA PHE A 255 8.48 -12.22 10.94
C PHE A 255 9.48 -11.77 11.99
N TYR A 256 9.42 -10.51 12.40
CA TYR A 256 10.30 -9.89 13.38
C TYR A 256 9.49 -9.49 14.60
N TRP A 257 9.95 -9.80 15.78
CA TRP A 257 9.23 -9.53 17.02
C TRP A 257 10.14 -9.56 18.25
N CYS A 258 9.67 -9.02 19.37
CA CYS A 258 10.31 -9.15 20.66
C CYS A 258 9.54 -10.14 21.53
N PRO A 259 10.01 -11.38 21.73
CA PRO A 259 9.29 -12.37 22.52
C PRO A 259 9.17 -12.01 24.02
N ALA A 260 9.99 -11.10 24.50
CA ALA A 260 9.95 -10.66 25.90
C ALA A 260 8.73 -9.77 26.20
N CYS A 261 8.32 -8.90 25.26
CA CYS A 261 7.21 -7.95 25.51
C CYS A 261 5.97 -8.16 24.62
N GLN A 262 6.05 -8.94 23.57
CA GLN A 262 4.89 -9.36 22.77
C GLN A 262 4.39 -10.71 23.26
N ARG A 263 3.34 -10.68 24.06
CA ARG A 263 2.80 -11.87 24.76
C ARG A 263 1.33 -12.09 24.41
#